data_d175b771aedd5c3704ab5bffdda0b4ae
#
_entry.id   d175b771aedd5c3704ab5bffdda0b4ae
#
_cell.length_a   1.000
_cell.length_b   1.000
_cell.length_c   1.000
_cell.angle_alpha   90.00
_cell.angle_beta   90.00
_cell.angle_gamma   90.00
#
_symmetry.space_group_name_H-M   'P 1'
#
loop_
_entity.id
_entity.type
_entity.pdbx_description
1 polymer ?
#
loop_
_entity_poly.entity_id
_entity_poly.type
_entity_poly.pdbx_seq_one_letter_code
_entity_poly.pdbx_strand_id
1 'polypeptide(L)'
;IAGAAIWEPTASKIEMLGIARRGATGADFAGDDAGDAGFLVMMNEIIQTRPDVHRGWLEAELDAQIFLADLGNANAVSKMADDQTEGIDRKVLWASLYRDEAGVNKLTLDFIFNDKVKTMLKASTAFLAGKKKFGKRKTLRPESVWDDMARQVLKDRGLSSPLGKIDG
;
A
#
# COMPACT_ATOMS: atom_id res chain seq x y z
N ILE A 1 -7.25 -26.49 -11.27
CA ILE A 1 -7.57 -25.75 -10.06
C ILE A 1 -8.86 -24.97 -10.34
N ALA A 2 -9.87 -25.06 -9.46
CA ALA A 2 -11.15 -24.40 -9.65
C ALA A 2 -11.10 -22.89 -9.29
N GLY A 3 -10.15 -22.49 -8.45
CA GLY A 3 -9.92 -21.09 -8.06
C GLY A 3 -8.63 -20.94 -7.26
N ALA A 4 -8.15 -19.71 -7.16
CA ALA A 4 -6.97 -19.35 -6.36
C ALA A 4 -7.13 -17.96 -5.76
N ALA A 5 -6.56 -17.73 -4.59
CA ALA A 5 -6.36 -16.40 -4.02
C ALA A 5 -4.91 -15.98 -4.28
N ILE A 6 -4.75 -14.91 -5.00
CA ILE A 6 -3.44 -14.41 -5.46
C ILE A 6 -3.39 -12.89 -5.38
N TRP A 7 -2.18 -12.34 -5.39
CA TRP A 7 -1.91 -10.92 -5.37
C TRP A 7 -1.52 -10.38 -6.75
N GLU A 8 -1.57 -9.08 -6.89
CA GLU A 8 -0.95 -8.38 -8.00
C GLU A 8 0.59 -8.54 -7.97
N PRO A 9 1.25 -8.54 -9.12
CA PRO A 9 0.72 -8.43 -10.49
C PRO A 9 0.26 -9.76 -11.09
N THR A 10 0.32 -10.87 -10.36
CA THR A 10 -0.02 -12.21 -10.87
C THR A 10 -1.50 -12.31 -11.26
N ALA A 11 -2.40 -11.67 -10.49
CA ALA A 11 -3.82 -11.64 -10.82
C ALA A 11 -4.07 -10.99 -12.19
N SER A 12 -3.51 -9.80 -12.42
CA SER A 12 -3.60 -9.12 -13.72
C SER A 12 -2.94 -9.93 -14.86
N LYS A 13 -1.81 -10.59 -14.59
CA LYS A 13 -1.16 -11.45 -15.59
C LYS A 13 -2.06 -12.60 -16.08
N ILE A 14 -2.67 -13.32 -15.14
CA ILE A 14 -3.54 -14.47 -15.46
C ILE A 14 -4.79 -14.01 -16.23
N GLU A 15 -5.35 -12.87 -15.84
CA GLU A 15 -6.52 -12.27 -16.47
C GLU A 15 -6.20 -11.80 -17.90
N MET A 16 -5.11 -11.09 -18.10
CA MET A 16 -4.68 -10.62 -19.42
C MET A 16 -4.30 -11.76 -20.38
N LEU A 17 -3.84 -12.90 -19.85
CA LEU A 17 -3.57 -14.12 -20.62
C LEU A 17 -4.85 -14.92 -20.92
N GLY A 18 -6.01 -14.51 -20.41
CA GLY A 18 -7.27 -15.23 -20.59
C GLY A 18 -7.32 -16.59 -19.87
N ILE A 19 -6.42 -16.84 -18.92
CA ILE A 19 -6.34 -18.11 -18.18
C ILE A 19 -7.47 -18.22 -17.16
N ALA A 20 -7.82 -17.10 -16.52
CA ALA A 20 -8.89 -17.01 -15.52
C ALA A 20 -9.48 -15.61 -15.53
N ARG A 21 -10.59 -15.45 -14.81
CA ARG A 21 -11.21 -14.15 -14.53
C ARG A 21 -11.23 -13.89 -13.04
N ARG A 22 -11.30 -12.62 -12.65
CA ARG A 22 -11.54 -12.26 -11.26
C ARG A 22 -12.94 -12.71 -10.85
N GLY A 23 -13.02 -13.47 -9.80
CA GLY A 23 -14.28 -13.87 -9.20
C GLY A 23 -14.70 -12.90 -8.08
N ALA A 24 -13.71 -12.37 -7.36
CA ALA A 24 -13.88 -11.41 -6.28
C ALA A 24 -12.56 -10.71 -5.95
N THR A 25 -12.64 -9.57 -5.30
CA THR A 25 -11.51 -8.77 -4.80
C THR A 25 -11.65 -8.52 -3.31
N GLY A 26 -10.63 -7.95 -2.67
CA GLY A 26 -10.71 -7.52 -1.28
C GLY A 26 -11.89 -6.57 -1.03
N ALA A 27 -12.21 -5.71 -1.98
CA ALA A 27 -13.32 -4.76 -1.88
C ALA A 27 -14.69 -5.43 -1.75
N ASP A 28 -14.88 -6.62 -2.34
CA ASP A 28 -16.16 -7.35 -2.28
C ASP A 28 -16.44 -7.90 -0.87
N PHE A 29 -15.42 -8.12 -0.07
CA PHE A 29 -15.54 -8.73 1.26
C PHE A 29 -15.27 -7.76 2.40
N ALA A 30 -14.62 -6.66 2.08
CA ALA A 30 -13.97 -5.86 3.09
C ALA A 30 -14.89 -4.81 3.72
N GLY A 31 -16.00 -4.46 3.11
CA GLY A 31 -16.74 -3.29 3.54
C GLY A 31 -15.79 -2.07 3.66
N ASP A 32 -16.26 -1.00 4.22
CA ASP A 32 -15.44 0.22 4.39
C ASP A 32 -14.29 0.07 5.40
N ASP A 33 -14.34 -0.95 6.27
CA ASP A 33 -13.43 -1.11 7.41
C ASP A 33 -12.30 -2.12 7.21
N ALA A 34 -12.31 -2.90 6.15
CA ALA A 34 -11.38 -4.01 5.94
C ALA A 34 -10.62 -3.85 4.61
N GLY A 35 -10.14 -2.66 4.30
CA GLY A 35 -9.24 -2.44 3.18
C GLY A 35 -7.90 -3.14 3.38
N ASP A 36 -7.19 -3.37 2.29
CA ASP A 36 -5.79 -3.77 2.33
C ASP A 36 -4.91 -2.52 2.43
N ALA A 37 -3.79 -2.61 3.15
CA ALA A 37 -2.86 -1.51 3.28
C ALA A 37 -1.43 -2.03 3.36
N GLY A 38 -0.55 -1.43 2.57
CA GLY A 38 0.90 -1.59 2.69
C GLY A 38 1.46 -0.60 3.72
N PHE A 39 2.47 -1.04 4.45
CA PHE A 39 3.14 -0.20 5.45
C PHE A 39 4.65 -0.24 5.25
N LEU A 40 5.27 0.92 5.38
CA LEU A 40 6.70 1.00 5.58
C LEU A 40 7.00 0.90 7.06
N VAL A 41 8.04 0.15 7.39
CA VAL A 41 8.50 -0.02 8.76
C VAL A 41 9.99 0.33 8.85
N MET A 42 10.37 0.97 9.94
CA MET A 42 11.76 1.30 10.22
C MET A 42 12.13 0.79 11.63
N MET A 43 13.37 0.37 11.79
CA MET A 43 13.86 -0.07 13.09
C MET A 43 13.86 1.09 14.09
N ASN A 44 13.37 0.82 15.30
CA ASN A 44 13.35 1.83 16.37
C ASN A 44 14.72 2.44 16.65
N GLU A 45 15.78 1.66 16.53
CA GLU A 45 17.15 2.15 16.70
C GLU A 45 17.47 3.28 15.71
N ILE A 46 17.14 3.12 14.44
CA ILE A 46 17.35 4.16 13.42
C ILE A 46 16.52 5.40 13.73
N ILE A 47 15.24 5.20 14.07
CA ILE A 47 14.34 6.30 14.42
C ILE A 47 14.90 7.14 15.58
N GLN A 48 15.49 6.48 16.59
CA GLN A 48 15.97 7.14 17.80
C GLN A 48 17.38 7.73 17.64
N THR A 49 18.28 7.05 16.94
CA THR A 49 19.70 7.41 16.87
C THR A 49 20.07 8.16 15.58
N ARG A 50 19.26 8.03 14.54
CA ARG A 50 19.52 8.64 13.22
C ARG A 50 18.25 9.34 12.67
N PRO A 51 17.76 10.38 13.35
CA PRO A 51 16.57 11.11 12.90
C PRO A 51 16.77 11.76 11.52
N ASP A 52 18.01 12.06 11.14
CA ASP A 52 18.39 12.52 9.80
C ASP A 52 18.07 11.48 8.72
N VAL A 53 18.42 10.21 8.95
CA VAL A 53 18.13 9.10 8.05
C VAL A 53 16.62 8.83 7.99
N HIS A 54 15.95 8.83 9.14
CA HIS A 54 14.51 8.65 9.20
C HIS A 54 13.76 9.72 8.39
N ARG A 55 14.12 10.99 8.56
CA ARG A 55 13.53 12.09 7.82
C ARG A 55 13.83 11.98 6.32
N GLY A 56 15.10 11.76 5.95
CA GLY A 56 15.50 11.62 4.54
C GLY A 56 14.79 10.47 3.82
N TRP A 57 14.57 9.35 4.53
CA TRP A 57 13.76 8.25 4.00
C TRP A 57 12.31 8.67 3.72
N LEU A 58 11.67 9.36 4.68
CA LEU A 58 10.30 9.83 4.51
C LEU A 58 10.17 10.86 3.38
N GLU A 59 11.16 11.74 3.22
CA GLU A 59 11.17 12.70 2.11
C GLU A 59 11.30 12.00 0.75
N ALA A 60 12.16 10.99 0.65
CA ALA A 60 12.30 10.18 -0.57
C ALA A 60 11.03 9.39 -0.88
N GLU A 61 10.39 8.80 0.13
CA GLU A 61 9.12 8.09 -0.01
C GLU A 61 7.99 9.04 -0.45
N LEU A 62 7.94 10.25 0.12
CA LEU A 62 6.97 11.26 -0.29
C LEU A 62 7.14 11.64 -1.76
N ASP A 63 8.37 11.87 -2.20
CA ASP A 63 8.66 12.19 -3.60
C ASP A 63 8.30 11.02 -4.53
N ALA A 64 8.54 9.79 -4.12
CA ALA A 64 8.16 8.59 -4.86
C ALA A 64 6.63 8.44 -4.98
N GLN A 65 5.88 8.69 -3.91
CA GLN A 65 4.42 8.64 -3.95
C GLN A 65 3.82 9.75 -4.82
N ILE A 66 4.36 10.96 -4.77
CA ILE A 66 3.96 12.06 -5.67
C ILE A 66 4.22 11.68 -7.14
N PHE A 67 5.41 11.12 -7.42
CA PHE A 67 5.76 10.66 -8.76
C PHE A 67 4.82 9.55 -9.25
N LEU A 68 4.49 8.61 -8.39
CA LEU A 68 3.57 7.50 -8.68
C LEU A 68 2.13 7.99 -8.94
N ALA A 69 1.67 9.03 -8.21
CA ALA A 69 0.33 9.57 -8.36
C ALA A 69 0.09 10.31 -9.68
N ASP A 70 1.15 10.79 -10.31
CA ASP A 70 1.06 11.47 -11.59
C ASP A 70 0.96 10.46 -12.74
N LEU A 71 -0.22 10.35 -13.36
CA LEU A 71 -0.47 9.47 -14.50
C LEU A 71 0.45 9.75 -15.70
N GLY A 72 0.99 10.95 -15.82
CA GLY A 72 2.02 11.27 -16.81
C GLY A 72 3.28 10.43 -16.66
N ASN A 73 3.55 9.91 -15.45
CA ASN A 73 4.68 9.06 -15.14
C ASN A 73 4.39 7.55 -15.28
N ALA A 74 3.16 7.14 -15.61
CA ALA A 74 2.74 5.73 -15.60
C ALA A 74 3.66 4.83 -16.46
N ASN A 75 4.10 5.31 -17.60
CA ASN A 75 5.06 4.57 -18.44
C ASN A 75 6.45 4.45 -17.81
N ALA A 76 6.92 5.48 -17.12
CA ALA A 76 8.21 5.45 -16.43
C ALA A 76 8.15 4.51 -15.22
N VAL A 77 7.08 4.59 -14.42
CA VAL A 77 6.84 3.70 -13.27
C VAL A 77 6.77 2.25 -13.73
N SER A 78 6.00 1.95 -14.78
CA SER A 78 5.89 0.58 -15.30
C SER A 78 7.22 0.06 -15.83
N LYS A 79 8.06 0.94 -16.41
CA LYS A 79 9.41 0.56 -16.84
C LYS A 79 10.32 0.28 -15.63
N MET A 80 10.28 1.09 -14.60
CA MET A 80 11.06 0.86 -13.37
C MET A 80 10.68 -0.47 -12.72
N ALA A 81 9.38 -0.79 -12.67
CA ALA A 81 8.90 -2.06 -12.17
C ALA A 81 9.34 -3.24 -13.04
N ASP A 82 9.32 -3.10 -14.36
CA ASP A 82 9.82 -4.09 -15.32
C ASP A 82 11.32 -4.36 -15.12
N ASP A 83 12.11 -3.30 -14.97
CA ASP A 83 13.56 -3.42 -14.73
C ASP A 83 13.88 -4.12 -13.38
N GLN A 84 12.96 -4.14 -12.42
CA GLN A 84 13.11 -4.78 -11.10
C GLN A 84 12.48 -6.17 -11.01
N THR A 85 11.62 -6.54 -11.96
CA THR A 85 10.87 -7.79 -11.92
C THR A 85 11.20 -8.66 -13.14
N GLU A 86 11.72 -9.86 -12.91
CA GLU A 86 11.98 -10.80 -14.00
C GLU A 86 10.70 -11.53 -14.44
N GLY A 87 10.44 -11.55 -15.74
CA GLY A 87 9.40 -12.38 -16.35
C GLY A 87 7.96 -11.88 -16.18
N ILE A 88 7.77 -10.60 -15.84
CA ILE A 88 6.46 -9.95 -15.82
C ILE A 88 6.42 -8.88 -16.91
N ASP A 89 5.50 -9.05 -17.85
CA ASP A 89 5.33 -8.09 -18.94
C ASP A 89 4.97 -6.69 -18.41
N ARG A 90 5.60 -5.67 -18.97
CA ARG A 90 5.39 -4.28 -18.60
C ARG A 90 3.93 -3.83 -18.68
N LYS A 91 3.15 -4.38 -19.62
CA LYS A 91 1.71 -4.10 -19.72
C LYS A 91 0.94 -4.65 -18.52
N VAL A 92 1.37 -5.81 -18.00
CA VAL A 92 0.79 -6.39 -16.77
C VAL A 92 1.09 -5.50 -15.58
N LEU A 93 2.33 -5.01 -15.46
CA LEU A 93 2.72 -4.09 -14.38
C LEU A 93 1.94 -2.78 -14.45
N TRP A 94 1.80 -2.21 -15.66
CA TRP A 94 0.98 -1.04 -15.87
C TRP A 94 -0.49 -1.29 -15.46
N ALA A 95 -1.07 -2.41 -15.92
CA ALA A 95 -2.44 -2.74 -15.61
C ALA A 95 -2.67 -3.00 -14.11
N SER A 96 -1.70 -3.57 -13.42
CA SER A 96 -1.81 -3.84 -11.98
C SER A 96 -1.80 -2.57 -11.12
N LEU A 97 -1.14 -1.50 -11.60
CA LEU A 97 -1.01 -0.23 -10.88
C LEU A 97 -2.08 0.80 -11.27
N TYR A 98 -2.33 0.93 -12.58
CA TYR A 98 -3.06 2.08 -13.14
C TYR A 98 -4.40 1.72 -13.79
N ARG A 99 -4.64 0.45 -14.13
CA ARG A 99 -5.90 0.04 -14.74
C ARG A 99 -7.01 -0.07 -13.70
N ASP A 100 -8.07 0.69 -13.90
CA ASP A 100 -9.28 0.59 -13.10
C ASP A 100 -10.50 0.22 -13.97
N GLU A 101 -10.57 -1.00 -14.46
CA GLU A 101 -11.72 -1.46 -15.23
C GLU A 101 -12.94 -1.87 -14.37
N ALA A 102 -12.79 -1.91 -13.06
CA ALA A 102 -13.89 -2.25 -12.16
C ALA A 102 -13.71 -1.67 -10.75
N GLY A 103 -12.94 -0.59 -10.61
CA GLY A 103 -12.56 -0.07 -9.28
C GLY A 103 -11.61 -0.99 -8.52
N VAL A 104 -10.94 -1.91 -9.21
CA VAL A 104 -10.14 -2.97 -8.60
C VAL A 104 -8.77 -2.47 -8.13
N ASN A 105 -8.19 -1.52 -8.86
CA ASN A 105 -6.82 -1.04 -8.62
C ASN A 105 -6.79 0.41 -8.11
N LYS A 106 -7.76 0.79 -7.29
CA LYS A 106 -7.79 2.12 -6.68
C LYS A 106 -6.86 2.16 -5.49
N LEU A 107 -5.74 2.83 -5.65
CA LEU A 107 -4.82 3.11 -4.55
C LEU A 107 -5.04 4.53 -4.04
N THR A 108 -5.28 4.67 -2.75
CA THR A 108 -5.18 5.95 -2.07
C THR A 108 -3.77 6.07 -1.50
N LEU A 109 -3.07 7.14 -1.88
CA LEU A 109 -1.71 7.40 -1.42
C LEU A 109 -1.77 8.22 -0.14
N ASP A 110 -1.87 7.51 0.98
CA ASP A 110 -1.85 8.09 2.31
C ASP A 110 -0.42 8.02 2.88
N PHE A 111 0.16 9.17 3.08
CA PHE A 111 1.52 9.29 3.65
C PHE A 111 1.53 9.17 5.18
N ILE A 112 0.37 9.30 5.80
CA ILE A 112 0.16 9.20 7.24
C ILE A 112 -0.97 8.24 7.56
N PHE A 113 -1.01 7.76 8.81
CA PHE A 113 -2.11 6.89 9.25
C PHE A 113 -3.42 7.67 9.40
N ASN A 114 -4.33 7.48 8.46
CA ASN A 114 -5.70 7.99 8.58
C ASN A 114 -6.54 7.12 9.54
N ASP A 115 -7.74 7.59 9.88
CA ASP A 115 -8.60 6.90 10.86
C ASP A 115 -9.11 5.54 10.34
N LYS A 116 -9.32 5.40 9.04
CA LYS A 116 -9.69 4.12 8.41
C LYS A 116 -8.59 3.08 8.60
N VAL A 117 -7.34 3.43 8.31
CA VAL A 117 -6.17 2.56 8.51
C VAL A 117 -6.00 2.20 9.99
N LYS A 118 -6.15 3.16 10.89
CA LYS A 118 -6.07 2.91 12.35
C LYS A 118 -7.17 1.94 12.82
N THR A 119 -8.38 2.09 12.30
CA THR A 119 -9.52 1.19 12.60
C THR A 119 -9.24 -0.21 12.08
N MET A 120 -8.77 -0.34 10.84
CA MET A 120 -8.38 -1.62 10.24
C MET A 120 -7.28 -2.32 11.06
N LEU A 121 -6.24 -1.61 11.48
CA LEU A 121 -5.16 -2.17 12.29
C LEU A 121 -5.67 -2.68 13.64
N LYS A 122 -6.58 -1.94 14.29
CA LYS A 122 -7.21 -2.38 15.54
C LYS A 122 -8.06 -3.65 15.33
N ALA A 123 -8.88 -3.68 14.29
CA ALA A 123 -9.72 -4.83 13.96
C ALA A 123 -8.90 -6.07 13.62
N SER A 124 -7.87 -5.92 12.77
CA SER A 124 -6.95 -7.00 12.41
C SER A 124 -6.18 -7.53 13.63
N THR A 125 -5.74 -6.64 14.52
CA THR A 125 -5.06 -7.04 15.77
C THR A 125 -6.00 -7.83 16.67
N ALA A 126 -7.25 -7.38 16.85
CA ALA A 126 -8.25 -8.08 17.65
C ALA A 126 -8.58 -9.47 17.08
N PHE A 127 -8.74 -9.56 15.74
CA PHE A 127 -8.98 -10.83 15.05
C PHE A 127 -7.83 -11.83 15.28
N LEU A 128 -6.58 -11.40 15.05
CA LEU A 128 -5.40 -12.24 15.19
C LEU A 128 -5.15 -12.63 16.65
N ALA A 129 -5.44 -11.74 17.61
CA ALA A 129 -5.40 -12.04 19.03
C ALA A 129 -6.44 -13.09 19.42
N GLY A 130 -7.66 -13.00 18.89
CA GLY A 130 -8.71 -14.02 19.05
C GLY A 130 -8.29 -15.38 18.49
N LYS A 131 -7.50 -15.41 17.44
CA LYS A 131 -6.89 -16.63 16.87
C LYS A 131 -5.61 -17.08 17.58
N LYS A 132 -5.24 -16.44 18.70
CA LYS A 132 -4.02 -16.73 19.50
C LYS A 132 -2.71 -16.61 18.71
N LYS A 133 -2.68 -15.76 17.66
CA LYS A 133 -1.49 -15.57 16.80
C LYS A 133 -0.45 -14.61 17.39
N PHE A 134 -0.84 -13.76 18.34
CA PHE A 134 0.05 -12.77 18.97
C PHE A 134 0.54 -13.16 20.36
N GLY A 135 0.45 -14.42 20.76
CA GLY A 135 0.84 -14.87 22.08
C GLY A 135 0.05 -14.14 23.17
N LYS A 136 0.75 -13.41 24.05
CA LYS A 136 0.12 -12.66 25.15
C LYS A 136 -0.49 -11.32 24.75
N ARG A 137 -0.17 -10.79 23.56
CA ARG A 137 -0.68 -9.48 23.08
C ARG A 137 -2.11 -9.61 22.58
N LYS A 138 -2.97 -8.67 22.97
CA LYS A 138 -4.38 -8.65 22.60
C LYS A 138 -4.82 -7.36 21.94
N THR A 139 -3.99 -6.33 22.00
CA THR A 139 -4.31 -4.99 21.47
C THR A 139 -3.14 -4.40 20.70
N LEU A 140 -3.45 -3.55 19.75
CA LEU A 140 -2.46 -2.72 19.08
C LEU A 140 -1.86 -1.74 20.10
N ARG A 141 -0.54 -1.63 20.13
CA ARG A 141 0.14 -0.65 20.97
C ARG A 141 0.05 0.73 20.31
N PRO A 142 -0.26 1.80 21.05
CA PRO A 142 -0.31 3.15 20.49
C PRO A 142 0.98 3.54 19.76
N GLU A 143 2.13 3.21 20.32
CA GLU A 143 3.45 3.48 19.73
C GLU A 143 3.77 2.67 18.45
N SER A 144 2.93 1.70 18.10
CA SER A 144 3.07 0.96 16.83
C SER A 144 2.51 1.72 15.62
N VAL A 145 1.78 2.81 15.87
CA VAL A 145 1.17 3.65 14.85
C VAL A 145 1.70 5.07 15.07
N TRP A 146 2.95 5.29 14.65
CA TRP A 146 3.64 6.55 14.86
C TRP A 146 3.97 7.21 13.52
N ASP A 147 3.45 8.40 13.30
CA ASP A 147 3.60 9.15 12.06
C ASP A 147 3.98 10.65 12.27
N ASP A 148 4.48 11.00 13.45
CA ASP A 148 4.78 12.40 13.78
C ASP A 148 5.79 13.03 12.82
N MET A 149 6.87 12.30 12.48
CA MET A 149 7.87 12.77 11.53
C MET A 149 7.27 12.91 10.11
N ALA A 150 6.43 11.97 9.69
CA ALA A 150 5.75 12.04 8.40
C ALA A 150 4.81 13.26 8.32
N ARG A 151 4.08 13.55 9.39
CA ARG A 151 3.25 14.78 9.50
C ARG A 151 4.10 16.04 9.43
N GLN A 152 5.26 16.04 10.06
CA GLN A 152 6.17 17.18 9.98
C GLN A 152 6.71 17.38 8.56
N VAL A 153 7.10 16.29 7.88
CA VAL A 153 7.56 16.35 6.48
C VAL A 153 6.48 16.93 5.56
N LEU A 154 5.22 16.45 5.68
CA LEU A 154 4.11 17.01 4.91
C LEU A 154 3.93 18.51 5.17
N LYS A 155 3.95 18.92 6.44
CA LYS A 155 3.80 20.31 6.84
C LYS A 155 4.91 21.19 6.25
N ASP A 156 6.16 20.73 6.34
CA ASP A 156 7.33 21.48 5.83
C ASP A 156 7.28 21.63 4.29
N ARG A 157 6.65 20.67 3.62
CA ARG A 157 6.44 20.68 2.15
C ARG A 157 5.15 21.38 1.73
N GLY A 158 4.32 21.85 2.68
CA GLY A 158 3.02 22.47 2.38
C GLY A 158 2.00 21.51 1.78
N LEU A 159 2.13 20.21 2.06
CA LEU A 159 1.29 19.15 1.53
C LEU A 159 0.33 18.59 2.57
N SER A 160 -0.71 17.92 2.12
CA SER A 160 -1.67 17.21 2.96
C SER A 160 -1.88 15.78 2.46
N SER A 161 -2.26 14.87 3.35
CA SER A 161 -2.66 13.51 2.99
C SER A 161 -4.20 13.43 2.89
N PRO A 162 -4.77 12.68 1.94
CA PRO A 162 -4.08 11.87 0.95
C PRO A 162 -3.39 12.72 -0.12
N LEU A 163 -2.27 12.19 -0.66
CA LEU A 163 -1.51 12.85 -1.74
C LEU A 163 -2.21 12.76 -3.09
N GLY A 164 -3.09 11.80 -3.25
CA GLY A 164 -3.86 11.55 -4.45
C GLY A 164 -4.43 10.14 -4.48
N LYS A 165 -5.10 9.84 -5.57
CA LYS A 165 -5.56 8.50 -5.91
C LYS A 165 -5.00 8.14 -7.26
N ILE A 166 -4.62 6.89 -7.43
CA ILE A 166 -4.41 6.33 -8.75
C ILE A 166 -5.77 5.85 -9.22
N ASP A 167 -6.42 6.66 -10.01
CA ASP A 167 -7.65 6.30 -10.71
C ASP A 167 -7.25 5.98 -12.15
N GLY A 168 -7.39 4.73 -12.56
CA GLY A 168 -7.07 4.28 -13.91
C GLY A 168 -7.98 4.86 -14.99
#